data_462cba4befdc0253e242547567e25ee5
#
_entry.id   462cba4befdc0253e242547567e25ee5
#
_cell.length_a   1.000
_cell.length_b   1.000
_cell.length_c   1.000
_cell.angle_alpha   90.00
_cell.angle_beta   90.00
_cell.angle_gamma   90.00
#
_symmetry.space_group_name_H-M   'P 1'
#
loop_
_entity.id
_entity.type
_entity.pdbx_description
1 polymer ?
#
loop_
_entity_poly.entity_id
_entity_poly.type
_entity_poly.pdbx_seq_one_letter_code
_entity_poly.pdbx_strand_id
1 'polypeptide(L)' 'MSVISPIYGLSSPAEFVAETFSLKVQGIPIPKEVETLYQKYGGPKVG' A
#
# COMPACT_ATOMS: atom_id res chain seq x y z
N MET A 1 -6.87 -6.49 -18.62
CA MET A 1 -7.22 -6.04 -17.34
C MET A 1 -6.03 -5.99 -16.38
N SER A 2 -5.95 -4.93 -15.75
CA SER A 2 -4.82 -4.72 -14.89
C SER A 2 -5.23 -4.93 -13.44
N VAL A 3 -4.47 -5.70 -12.76
CA VAL A 3 -4.76 -5.92 -11.37
C VAL A 3 -3.62 -5.36 -10.56
N ILE A 4 -3.93 -4.32 -9.86
CA ILE A 4 -2.91 -3.66 -9.07
C ILE A 4 -2.39 -4.60 -8.02
N SER A 5 -3.28 -5.14 -7.27
CA SER A 5 -2.84 -5.97 -6.19
C SER A 5 -3.89 -7.00 -5.86
N PRO A 6 -3.79 -8.15 -6.46
CA PRO A 6 -4.70 -9.22 -6.11
C PRO A 6 -4.61 -9.58 -4.64
N ILE A 7 -3.51 -9.23 -4.02
CA ILE A 7 -3.32 -9.52 -2.60
C ILE A 7 -4.38 -8.83 -1.77
N TYR A 8 -4.72 -7.61 -2.12
CA TYR A 8 -5.68 -6.84 -1.35
C TYR A 8 -6.99 -6.62 -2.08
N GLY A 9 -7.09 -7.09 -3.30
CA GLY A 9 -8.31 -6.88 -4.05
C GLY A 9 -8.53 -5.43 -4.44
N LEU A 10 -7.50 -4.63 -4.43
CA LEU A 10 -7.62 -3.22 -4.77
C LEU A 10 -7.48 -3.04 -6.26
N SER A 11 -8.17 -2.05 -6.80
CA SER A 11 -8.23 -1.83 -8.23
C SER A 11 -7.42 -0.64 -8.70
N SER A 12 -6.80 0.10 -7.82
CA SER A 12 -6.02 1.25 -8.24
C SER A 12 -4.86 1.50 -7.28
N PRO A 13 -3.78 2.13 -7.78
CA PRO A 13 -2.66 2.47 -6.90
C PRO A 13 -3.06 3.41 -5.79
N ALA A 14 -3.99 4.31 -6.06
CA ALA A 14 -4.43 5.25 -5.05
C ALA A 14 -5.08 4.53 -3.88
N GLU A 15 -5.90 3.55 -4.18
CA GLU A 15 -6.53 2.78 -3.11
C GLU A 15 -5.50 1.96 -2.34
N PHE A 16 -4.53 1.42 -3.07
CA PHE A 16 -3.48 0.66 -2.44
C PHE A 16 -2.68 1.54 -1.47
N VAL A 17 -2.33 2.74 -1.90
CA VAL A 17 -1.58 3.65 -1.05
C VAL A 17 -2.39 4.05 0.18
N ALA A 18 -3.66 4.35 -0.04
CA ALA A 18 -4.51 4.76 1.07
C ALA A 18 -4.66 3.66 2.11
N GLU A 19 -4.87 2.45 1.64
CA GLU A 19 -5.04 1.32 2.55
C GLU A 19 -3.74 1.06 3.31
N THR A 20 -2.63 1.07 2.60
CA THR A 20 -1.34 0.82 3.23
C THR A 20 -1.01 1.93 4.22
N PHE A 21 -1.31 3.17 3.86
CA PHE A 21 -1.10 4.30 4.76
C PHE A 21 -1.86 4.09 6.06
N SER A 22 -3.11 3.65 5.94
CA SER A 22 -3.93 3.42 7.12
C SER A 22 -3.29 2.37 8.03
N LEU A 23 -2.79 1.30 7.45
CA LEU A 23 -2.13 0.26 8.23
C LEU A 23 -0.88 0.80 8.91
N LYS A 24 -0.11 1.61 8.21
CA LYS A 24 1.11 2.16 8.77
C LYS A 24 0.79 3.08 9.96
N VAL A 25 -0.25 3.86 9.83
CA VAL A 25 -0.65 4.76 10.91
C VAL A 25 -1.06 3.96 12.14
N GLN A 26 -1.70 2.83 11.93
CA GLN A 26 -2.12 1.98 13.02
C GLN A 26 -0.98 1.19 13.64
N GLY A 27 0.19 1.25 13.03
CA GLY A 27 1.34 0.51 13.56
C GLY A 27 1.34 -0.95 13.19
N ILE A 28 0.55 -1.32 12.20
CA ILE A 28 0.48 -2.71 11.77
C ILE A 28 1.69 -3.02 10.90
N PRO A 29 2.38 -4.13 11.15
CA PRO A 29 3.55 -4.49 10.35
C PRO A 29 3.19 -4.66 8.87
N ILE A 30 4.03 -4.13 8.01
CA ILE A 30 3.83 -4.21 6.58
C ILE A 30 4.93 -5.06 5.97
N PRO A 31 4.59 -6.07 5.16
CA PRO A 31 5.62 -6.85 4.49
C PRO A 31 6.50 -5.96 3.62
N LYS A 32 7.76 -6.35 3.51
CA LYS A 32 8.71 -5.54 2.77
C LYS A 32 8.26 -5.33 1.32
N GLU A 33 7.69 -6.34 0.71
CA GLU A 33 7.24 -6.22 -0.67
C GLU A 33 6.16 -5.17 -0.81
N VAL A 34 5.26 -5.13 0.15
CA VAL A 34 4.19 -4.14 0.14
C VAL A 34 4.77 -2.76 0.39
N GLU A 35 5.73 -2.67 1.29
CA GLU A 35 6.37 -1.40 1.57
C GLU A 35 7.04 -0.85 0.33
N THR A 36 7.70 -1.70 -0.42
CA THR A 36 8.38 -1.29 -1.65
C THR A 36 7.38 -0.74 -2.65
N LEU A 37 6.26 -1.42 -2.83
CA LEU A 37 5.23 -0.95 -3.74
C LEU A 37 4.63 0.36 -3.26
N TYR A 38 4.44 0.48 -1.96
CA TYR A 38 3.89 1.70 -1.39
C TYR A 38 4.78 2.88 -1.72
N GLN A 39 6.08 2.72 -1.58
CA GLN A 39 7.01 3.80 -1.90
C GLN A 39 7.05 4.06 -3.40
N LYS A 40 6.96 3.01 -4.18
CA LYS A 40 6.98 3.14 -5.63
C LYS A 40 5.82 3.99 -6.12
N TYR A 41 4.69 3.86 -5.49
CA TYR A 41 3.51 4.63 -5.88
C TYR A 41 3.44 5.98 -5.19
N GLY A 42 4.50 6.37 -4.50
CA GLY A 42 4.55 7.69 -3.91
C GLY A 42 3.83 7.81 -2.59
N GLY A 43 3.69 6.73 -1.86
CA GLY A 43 3.05 6.78 -0.57
C GLY A 43 3.85 7.62 0.41
N PRO A 44 3.17 8.46 1.20
CA PRO A 44 3.88 9.31 2.16
C PRO A 44 4.46 8.50 3.30
N LYS A 45 5.51 9.02 3.86
CA LYS A 45 6.12 8.38 5.01
C LYS A 45 5.28 8.61 6.24
N VAL A 46 5.30 7.64 7.12
CA VAL A 46 4.58 7.71 8.37
C VAL A 46 5.55 7.45 9.50
N GLY A 47 5.51 8.26 10.47
CA GLY A 47 6.32 8.10 11.66
C GLY A 47 7.67 8.69 11.57
#